data_dfd9b31a72cc0d53854fa626ccbf1042
#
_entry.id   dfd9b31a72cc0d53854fa626ccbf1042
#
_cell.length_a   1.000
_cell.length_b   1.000
_cell.length_c   1.000
_cell.angle_alpha   90.00
_cell.angle_beta   90.00
_cell.angle_gamma   90.00
#
_symmetry.space_group_name_H-M   'P 1'
#
loop_
_entity.id
_entity.type
_entity.pdbx_description
1 polymer ?
#
loop_
_entity_poly.entity_id
_entity_poly.type
_entity_poly.pdbx_seq_one_letter_code
_entity_poly.pdbx_strand_id
1 'polypeptide(L)'
;RIKPFSDMEKQAVSEGMLPFPENEEELYFGLKVIAADGRSALIPALKPERRALLESDLNRILHGLNEERKVKIGVFSPRLPFSPDGKGSAFASLAALLQEYYEVFEIPAGSSLVPQDISVVLALDPGRLPPVFAYALDQYVMRGGKVVFLVDPYSEVRHALQGYPPRPDAEMGEYLKTWGIDYHAERVAGDVLRGERVKGGDGRYRVYPLWFWAKGEDGRPLRFHTPGSLLAAENFADLHFSELAATGGQSGDIAAEKIRYASKTQVILDYNQDNKKRVLALLAEGKFRSHYRGGILDKAKSAQPYLPFAVRDAAVAVVADSDFAADELWVASRDPENPVYGIVPYAGNAAFLLGLIDRLSGRAVVPPSVSPEAPGAANIAETLYLKSAEKLREEKEKFDAKEAASSARLRRLKKSLTDSEDVSRRREIERAENENRRDRKALQNLERQIAAAADDRLELFVWLCFVVFPSGMLGLFFATAFFVRRRVRRQMMTLEKEK
;
A
#
# COMPACT_ATOMS: atom_id res chain seq x y z
N ARG A 1 -27.83 11.58 -28.54
CA ARG A 1 -28.36 12.38 -27.42
C ARG A 1 -29.83 12.02 -27.23
N ILE A 2 -30.20 11.51 -26.06
CA ILE A 2 -31.57 11.14 -25.72
C ILE A 2 -32.28 12.42 -25.29
N LYS A 3 -33.49 12.71 -25.88
CA LYS A 3 -34.27 13.86 -25.48
C LYS A 3 -35.01 13.57 -24.17
N PRO A 4 -35.10 14.54 -23.23
CA PRO A 4 -35.90 14.40 -22.02
C PRO A 4 -37.35 14.02 -22.35
N PHE A 5 -37.91 13.11 -21.52
CA PHE A 5 -39.27 12.61 -21.62
C PHE A 5 -39.59 11.85 -22.94
N SER A 6 -38.58 11.39 -23.68
CA SER A 6 -38.74 10.57 -24.87
C SER A 6 -38.94 9.11 -24.56
N ASP A 7 -39.47 8.33 -25.51
CA ASP A 7 -39.58 6.88 -25.36
C ASP A 7 -38.20 6.21 -25.30
N MET A 8 -37.16 6.83 -25.89
CA MET A 8 -35.77 6.39 -25.78
C MET A 8 -35.23 6.57 -24.35
N GLU A 9 -35.61 7.61 -23.64
CA GLU A 9 -35.23 7.77 -22.22
C GLU A 9 -35.90 6.71 -21.36
N LYS A 10 -37.20 6.48 -21.55
CA LYS A 10 -37.94 5.43 -20.84
C LYS A 10 -37.29 4.05 -21.08
N GLN A 11 -36.87 3.79 -22.32
CA GLN A 11 -36.15 2.56 -22.66
C GLN A 11 -34.81 2.48 -21.96
N ALA A 12 -33.98 3.55 -22.01
CA ALA A 12 -32.68 3.60 -21.35
C ALA A 12 -32.81 3.32 -19.84
N VAL A 13 -33.75 3.99 -19.17
CA VAL A 13 -34.05 3.78 -17.75
C VAL A 13 -34.51 2.33 -17.47
N SER A 14 -35.39 1.80 -18.30
CA SER A 14 -35.92 0.43 -18.15
C SER A 14 -34.81 -0.63 -18.34
N GLU A 15 -33.79 -0.31 -19.11
CA GLU A 15 -32.61 -1.16 -19.30
C GLU A 15 -31.52 -0.96 -18.23
N GLY A 16 -31.74 -0.08 -17.24
CA GLY A 16 -30.84 0.16 -16.11
C GLY A 16 -29.72 1.17 -16.38
N MET A 17 -29.83 1.97 -17.46
CA MET A 17 -28.92 3.09 -17.68
C MET A 17 -29.14 4.18 -16.65
N LEU A 18 -28.04 4.75 -16.13
CA LEU A 18 -28.07 5.83 -15.14
C LEU A 18 -27.78 7.17 -15.82
N PRO A 19 -28.55 8.23 -15.48
CA PRO A 19 -28.24 9.57 -15.92
C PRO A 19 -27.02 10.12 -15.19
N PHE A 20 -26.31 11.03 -15.81
CA PHE A 20 -25.36 11.87 -15.13
C PHE A 20 -25.53 13.32 -15.55
N PRO A 21 -25.36 14.27 -14.62
CA PRO A 21 -25.56 15.69 -14.90
C PRO A 21 -24.39 16.25 -15.71
N GLU A 22 -24.70 16.99 -16.78
CA GLU A 22 -23.74 17.79 -17.54
C GLU A 22 -24.41 19.08 -17.99
N ASN A 23 -23.89 20.24 -17.57
CA ASN A 23 -24.40 21.56 -17.94
C ASN A 23 -25.92 21.74 -17.74
N GLU A 24 -26.45 21.41 -16.56
CA GLU A 24 -27.87 21.48 -16.17
C GLU A 24 -28.81 20.51 -16.94
N GLU A 25 -28.26 19.58 -17.73
CA GLU A 25 -29.02 18.54 -18.42
C GLU A 25 -28.64 17.14 -17.87
N GLU A 26 -29.60 16.23 -17.83
CA GLU A 26 -29.35 14.82 -17.58
C GLU A 26 -28.99 14.11 -18.89
N LEU A 27 -27.80 13.51 -18.93
CA LEU A 27 -27.34 12.74 -20.07
C LEU A 27 -27.36 11.24 -19.76
N TYR A 28 -27.88 10.47 -20.72
CA TYR A 28 -27.77 9.00 -20.70
C TYR A 28 -26.69 8.60 -21.70
N PHE A 29 -25.55 8.11 -21.17
CA PHE A 29 -24.47 7.64 -22.01
C PHE A 29 -23.88 6.37 -21.38
N GLY A 30 -24.49 5.24 -21.67
CA GLY A 30 -24.09 3.91 -21.21
C GLY A 30 -23.80 2.97 -22.38
N LEU A 31 -23.38 1.75 -22.09
CA LEU A 31 -23.09 0.72 -23.08
C LEU A 31 -23.70 -0.61 -22.63
N LYS A 32 -24.57 -1.20 -23.48
CA LYS A 32 -25.08 -2.54 -23.32
C LYS A 32 -24.41 -3.47 -24.34
N VAL A 33 -23.84 -4.55 -23.86
CA VAL A 33 -23.25 -5.62 -24.67
C VAL A 33 -24.18 -6.82 -24.61
N ILE A 34 -24.54 -7.38 -25.77
CA ILE A 34 -25.45 -8.53 -25.88
C ILE A 34 -24.69 -9.65 -26.60
N ALA A 35 -24.56 -10.80 -25.96
CA ALA A 35 -23.99 -12.00 -26.55
C ALA A 35 -24.99 -12.69 -27.49
N ALA A 36 -24.49 -13.57 -28.36
CA ALA A 36 -25.32 -14.27 -29.35
C ALA A 36 -26.37 -15.20 -28.72
N ASP A 37 -26.17 -15.65 -27.49
CA ASP A 37 -27.10 -16.48 -26.71
C ASP A 37 -28.16 -15.67 -25.93
N GLY A 38 -28.14 -14.30 -26.07
CA GLY A 38 -29.07 -13.40 -25.42
C GLY A 38 -28.64 -12.92 -24.03
N ARG A 39 -27.54 -13.43 -23.46
CA ARG A 39 -26.95 -12.85 -22.23
C ARG A 39 -26.50 -11.44 -22.50
N SER A 40 -26.61 -10.57 -21.52
CA SER A 40 -26.20 -9.18 -21.66
C SER A 40 -25.51 -8.66 -20.41
N ALA A 41 -24.65 -7.67 -20.61
CA ALA A 41 -24.02 -6.89 -19.55
C ALA A 41 -24.13 -5.40 -19.88
N LEU A 42 -24.14 -4.56 -18.85
CA LEU A 42 -24.38 -3.13 -18.96
C LEU A 42 -23.30 -2.35 -18.22
N ILE A 43 -22.75 -1.33 -18.90
CA ILE A 43 -22.10 -0.20 -18.23
C ILE A 43 -23.14 0.90 -18.13
N PRO A 44 -23.71 1.16 -16.94
CA PRO A 44 -24.88 2.06 -16.81
C PRO A 44 -24.60 3.50 -17.23
N ALA A 45 -23.38 3.98 -16.98
CA ALA A 45 -22.93 5.31 -17.35
C ALA A 45 -21.43 5.32 -17.70
N LEU A 46 -21.08 5.87 -18.88
CA LEU A 46 -19.69 6.07 -19.31
C LEU A 46 -19.24 7.47 -18.87
N LYS A 47 -18.66 7.54 -17.67
CA LYS A 47 -18.19 8.81 -17.09
C LYS A 47 -16.80 9.20 -17.62
N PRO A 48 -16.51 10.49 -17.88
CA PRO A 48 -15.21 10.96 -18.37
C PRO A 48 -14.03 10.54 -17.47
N GLU A 49 -14.24 10.53 -16.15
CA GLU A 49 -13.23 10.16 -15.15
C GLU A 49 -12.81 8.69 -15.26
N ARG A 50 -13.64 7.84 -15.88
CA ARG A 50 -13.38 6.41 -16.12
C ARG A 50 -12.85 6.10 -17.52
N ARG A 51 -12.61 7.13 -18.36
CA ARG A 51 -12.16 6.92 -19.75
C ARG A 51 -10.96 5.98 -19.86
N ALA A 52 -9.99 6.10 -18.93
CA ALA A 52 -8.81 5.24 -18.90
C ALA A 52 -9.11 3.78 -18.54
N LEU A 53 -10.27 3.49 -17.97
CA LEU A 53 -10.68 2.16 -17.54
C LEU A 53 -11.61 1.45 -18.54
N LEU A 54 -12.06 2.14 -19.58
CA LEU A 54 -13.08 1.64 -20.52
C LEU A 54 -12.64 0.32 -21.17
N GLU A 55 -11.39 0.21 -21.61
CA GLU A 55 -10.86 -1.03 -22.21
C GLU A 55 -10.90 -2.20 -21.22
N SER A 56 -10.51 -1.96 -19.98
CA SER A 56 -10.56 -2.96 -18.91
C SER A 56 -11.99 -3.38 -18.58
N ASP A 57 -12.91 -2.40 -18.49
CA ASP A 57 -14.33 -2.67 -18.24
C ASP A 57 -14.94 -3.50 -19.36
N LEU A 58 -14.64 -3.17 -20.62
CA LEU A 58 -15.11 -3.92 -21.80
C LEU A 58 -14.54 -5.34 -21.83
N ASN A 59 -13.23 -5.51 -21.59
CA ASN A 59 -12.61 -6.82 -21.58
C ASN A 59 -13.23 -7.72 -20.49
N ARG A 60 -13.50 -7.17 -19.29
CA ARG A 60 -14.16 -7.93 -18.22
C ARG A 60 -15.59 -8.33 -18.59
N ILE A 61 -16.36 -7.44 -19.21
CA ILE A 61 -17.70 -7.74 -19.71
C ILE A 61 -17.66 -8.84 -20.75
N LEU A 62 -16.75 -8.75 -21.75
CA LEU A 62 -16.63 -9.75 -22.81
C LEU A 62 -16.21 -11.12 -22.25
N HIS A 63 -15.27 -11.15 -21.30
CA HIS A 63 -14.89 -12.39 -20.64
C HIS A 63 -16.03 -12.97 -19.83
N GLY A 64 -16.75 -12.14 -19.05
CA GLY A 64 -17.89 -12.59 -18.24
C GLY A 64 -19.06 -13.13 -19.09
N LEU A 65 -19.31 -12.52 -20.25
CA LEU A 65 -20.33 -13.01 -21.20
C LEU A 65 -19.90 -14.29 -21.93
N ASN A 66 -18.61 -14.57 -22.03
CA ASN A 66 -18.10 -15.79 -22.65
C ASN A 66 -18.02 -16.97 -21.68
N GLU A 67 -18.14 -16.75 -20.40
CA GLU A 67 -18.12 -17.79 -19.37
C GLU A 67 -19.53 -18.37 -19.12
N GLU A 68 -19.66 -19.68 -19.07
CA GLU A 68 -20.94 -20.33 -18.74
C GLU A 68 -21.33 -20.11 -17.28
N ARG A 69 -20.35 -20.02 -16.37
CA ARG A 69 -20.54 -19.79 -14.93
C ARG A 69 -19.43 -18.90 -14.38
N LYS A 70 -19.79 -18.01 -13.47
CA LYS A 70 -18.79 -17.24 -12.72
C LYS A 70 -17.90 -18.18 -11.91
N VAL A 71 -16.61 -17.87 -11.84
CA VAL A 71 -15.68 -18.56 -10.95
C VAL A 71 -16.08 -18.31 -9.51
N LYS A 72 -16.11 -19.36 -8.69
CA LYS A 72 -16.46 -19.30 -7.28
C LYS A 72 -15.22 -19.00 -6.44
N ILE A 73 -15.28 -17.94 -5.63
CA ILE A 73 -14.23 -17.56 -4.69
C ILE A 73 -14.75 -17.57 -3.26
N GLY A 74 -13.87 -17.95 -2.33
CA GLY A 74 -14.17 -17.88 -0.90
C GLY A 74 -13.53 -16.62 -0.29
N VAL A 75 -14.27 -15.86 0.51
CA VAL A 75 -13.73 -14.72 1.26
C VAL A 75 -13.78 -15.03 2.75
N PHE A 76 -12.62 -14.92 3.39
CA PHE A 76 -12.45 -15.04 4.84
C PHE A 76 -11.95 -13.71 5.40
N SER A 77 -12.81 -12.98 6.10
CA SER A 77 -12.52 -11.66 6.67
C SER A 77 -13.04 -11.55 8.12
N PRO A 78 -12.38 -12.24 9.08
CA PRO A 78 -12.93 -12.39 10.43
C PRO A 78 -12.83 -11.13 11.28
N ARG A 79 -11.94 -10.18 10.94
CA ARG A 79 -11.65 -9.01 11.75
C ARG A 79 -12.16 -7.71 11.16
N LEU A 80 -12.40 -7.67 9.87
CA LEU A 80 -12.85 -6.49 9.14
C LEU A 80 -14.14 -6.83 8.36
N PRO A 81 -15.19 -6.00 8.46
CA PRO A 81 -16.42 -6.23 7.72
C PRO A 81 -16.16 -6.23 6.20
N PHE A 82 -16.67 -7.24 5.52
CA PHE A 82 -16.61 -7.35 4.05
C PHE A 82 -18.03 -7.26 3.50
N SER A 83 -18.42 -6.10 2.99
CA SER A 83 -19.76 -5.86 2.47
C SER A 83 -19.77 -4.81 1.36
N PRO A 84 -20.52 -5.01 0.26
CA PRO A 84 -20.61 -4.06 -0.83
C PRO A 84 -21.52 -2.86 -0.54
N ASP A 85 -22.39 -2.93 0.46
CA ASP A 85 -23.28 -1.83 0.84
C ASP A 85 -22.55 -0.65 1.51
N GLY A 86 -21.28 -0.83 1.84
CA GLY A 86 -20.39 0.20 2.34
C GLY A 86 -20.60 0.59 3.80
N LYS A 87 -21.63 0.09 4.47
CA LYS A 87 -21.88 0.42 5.88
C LYS A 87 -20.88 -0.28 6.78
N GLY A 88 -19.90 0.47 7.28
CA GLY A 88 -18.85 -0.04 8.17
C GLY A 88 -17.80 -0.93 7.50
N SER A 89 -17.81 -1.06 6.18
CA SER A 89 -16.81 -1.83 5.43
C SER A 89 -15.75 -0.92 4.84
N ALA A 90 -14.49 -1.18 5.16
CA ALA A 90 -13.35 -0.55 4.51
C ALA A 90 -13.10 -1.09 3.09
N PHE A 91 -13.74 -2.21 2.70
CA PHE A 91 -13.54 -2.93 1.45
C PHE A 91 -14.77 -2.89 0.52
N ALA A 92 -15.62 -1.88 0.68
CA ALA A 92 -16.90 -1.85 -0.02
C ALA A 92 -16.78 -1.87 -1.54
N SER A 93 -15.83 -1.14 -2.09
CA SER A 93 -15.58 -1.11 -3.54
C SER A 93 -14.99 -2.43 -4.05
N LEU A 94 -14.07 -3.04 -3.29
CA LEU A 94 -13.55 -4.36 -3.64
C LEU A 94 -14.65 -5.42 -3.57
N ALA A 95 -15.51 -5.39 -2.54
CA ALA A 95 -16.63 -6.33 -2.41
C ALA A 95 -17.60 -6.22 -3.58
N ALA A 96 -17.93 -5.00 -4.02
CA ALA A 96 -18.77 -4.77 -5.18
C ALA A 96 -18.15 -5.35 -6.48
N LEU A 97 -16.84 -5.11 -6.70
CA LEU A 97 -16.13 -5.66 -7.85
C LEU A 97 -16.08 -7.19 -7.82
N LEU A 98 -15.81 -7.79 -6.65
CA LEU A 98 -15.76 -9.24 -6.53
C LEU A 98 -17.14 -9.89 -6.79
N GLN A 99 -18.23 -9.32 -6.28
CA GLN A 99 -19.58 -9.83 -6.53
C GLN A 99 -20.01 -9.65 -7.99
N GLU A 100 -19.55 -8.63 -8.67
CA GLU A 100 -19.82 -8.45 -10.10
C GLU A 100 -19.14 -9.52 -10.95
N TYR A 101 -17.88 -9.83 -10.68
CA TYR A 101 -17.06 -10.68 -11.55
C TYR A 101 -16.98 -12.14 -11.12
N TYR A 102 -17.32 -12.47 -9.86
CA TYR A 102 -17.21 -13.81 -9.28
C TYR A 102 -18.49 -14.19 -8.53
N GLU A 103 -18.65 -15.50 -8.28
CA GLU A 103 -19.58 -16.01 -7.28
C GLU A 103 -18.85 -16.00 -5.92
N VAL A 104 -19.22 -15.06 -5.05
CA VAL A 104 -18.56 -14.86 -3.75
C VAL A 104 -19.23 -15.67 -2.66
N PHE A 105 -18.45 -16.50 -1.98
CA PHE A 105 -18.85 -17.28 -0.81
C PHE A 105 -18.10 -16.77 0.42
N GLU A 106 -18.83 -16.24 1.40
CA GLU A 106 -18.21 -15.88 2.68
C GLU A 106 -17.92 -17.14 3.50
N ILE A 107 -16.67 -17.28 3.94
CA ILE A 107 -16.23 -18.42 4.75
C ILE A 107 -16.31 -18.03 6.23
N PRO A 108 -17.20 -18.65 7.03
CA PRO A 108 -17.28 -18.39 8.47
C PRO A 108 -16.02 -18.84 9.21
N ALA A 109 -15.64 -18.11 10.27
CA ALA A 109 -14.44 -18.41 11.06
C ALA A 109 -14.44 -19.80 11.72
N GLY A 110 -15.61 -20.39 11.94
CA GLY A 110 -15.76 -21.75 12.49
C GLY A 110 -15.80 -22.87 11.46
N SER A 111 -15.56 -22.58 10.17
CA SER A 111 -15.64 -23.58 9.10
C SER A 111 -14.62 -24.69 9.29
N SER A 112 -15.10 -25.95 9.27
CA SER A 112 -14.24 -27.15 9.33
C SER A 112 -13.85 -27.69 7.95
N LEU A 113 -14.30 -27.02 6.89
CA LEU A 113 -14.11 -27.40 5.50
C LEU A 113 -14.11 -26.16 4.61
N VAL A 114 -13.19 -26.09 3.66
CA VAL A 114 -13.29 -25.19 2.51
C VAL A 114 -13.91 -26.00 1.35
N PRO A 115 -15.05 -25.58 0.77
CA PRO A 115 -15.70 -26.28 -0.33
C PRO A 115 -14.77 -26.51 -1.52
N GLN A 116 -14.88 -27.66 -2.18
CA GLN A 116 -13.96 -28.04 -3.28
C GLN A 116 -14.20 -27.25 -4.58
N ASP A 117 -15.38 -26.67 -4.74
CA ASP A 117 -15.77 -25.85 -5.87
C ASP A 117 -15.29 -24.39 -5.75
N ILE A 118 -14.70 -23.99 -4.61
CA ILE A 118 -14.00 -22.72 -4.46
C ILE A 118 -12.68 -22.81 -5.20
N SER A 119 -12.48 -21.93 -6.16
CA SER A 119 -11.26 -21.86 -6.98
C SER A 119 -10.11 -21.13 -6.27
N VAL A 120 -10.43 -20.05 -5.54
CA VAL A 120 -9.46 -19.24 -4.78
C VAL A 120 -10.08 -18.81 -3.46
N VAL A 121 -9.32 -18.89 -2.38
CA VAL A 121 -9.68 -18.30 -1.08
C VAL A 121 -8.93 -16.97 -0.93
N LEU A 122 -9.66 -15.89 -0.66
CA LEU A 122 -9.12 -14.58 -0.30
C LEU A 122 -9.26 -14.40 1.22
N ALA A 123 -8.15 -14.36 1.93
CA ALA A 123 -8.11 -14.18 3.39
C ALA A 123 -7.65 -12.75 3.72
N LEU A 124 -8.61 -11.89 4.08
CA LEU A 124 -8.39 -10.48 4.41
C LEU A 124 -8.19 -10.31 5.92
N ASP A 125 -7.04 -9.80 6.31
CA ASP A 125 -6.66 -9.59 7.73
C ASP A 125 -7.04 -10.80 8.61
N PRO A 126 -6.59 -12.03 8.27
CA PRO A 126 -7.10 -13.25 8.89
C PRO A 126 -6.73 -13.36 10.37
N GLY A 127 -5.64 -12.70 10.80
CA GLY A 127 -5.12 -12.79 12.14
C GLY A 127 -4.79 -14.21 12.55
N ARG A 128 -5.01 -14.52 13.81
CA ARG A 128 -4.94 -15.89 14.29
C ARG A 128 -6.07 -16.72 13.68
N LEU A 129 -5.71 -17.70 12.87
CA LEU A 129 -6.70 -18.64 12.32
C LEU A 129 -7.26 -19.53 13.44
N PRO A 130 -8.59 -19.66 13.56
CA PRO A 130 -9.18 -20.68 14.45
C PRO A 130 -8.62 -22.07 14.10
N PRO A 131 -8.22 -22.91 15.07
CA PRO A 131 -7.51 -24.17 14.78
C PRO A 131 -8.22 -25.10 13.80
N VAL A 132 -9.55 -25.17 13.87
CA VAL A 132 -10.36 -26.01 12.96
C VAL A 132 -10.29 -25.45 11.53
N PHE A 133 -10.41 -24.14 11.37
CA PHE A 133 -10.32 -23.50 10.06
C PHE A 133 -8.90 -23.51 9.51
N ALA A 134 -7.87 -23.29 10.35
CA ALA A 134 -6.48 -23.41 9.95
C ALA A 134 -6.16 -24.77 9.35
N TYR A 135 -6.66 -25.86 9.97
CA TYR A 135 -6.55 -27.20 9.41
C TYR A 135 -7.34 -27.36 8.11
N ALA A 136 -8.57 -26.86 8.04
CA ALA A 136 -9.40 -26.93 6.83
C ALA A 136 -8.72 -26.22 5.64
N LEU A 137 -8.11 -25.06 5.89
CA LEU A 137 -7.40 -24.27 4.89
C LEU A 137 -6.08 -24.94 4.45
N ASP A 138 -5.32 -25.50 5.41
CA ASP A 138 -4.14 -26.32 5.10
C ASP A 138 -4.50 -27.48 4.18
N GLN A 139 -5.52 -28.25 4.54
CA GLN A 139 -5.96 -29.39 3.74
C GLN A 139 -6.62 -28.99 2.40
N TYR A 140 -7.16 -27.78 2.30
CA TYR A 140 -7.58 -27.21 1.01
C TYR A 140 -6.37 -26.98 0.09
N VAL A 141 -5.28 -26.41 0.61
CA VAL A 141 -4.00 -26.24 -0.12
C VAL A 141 -3.43 -27.61 -0.49
N MET A 142 -3.46 -28.61 0.42
CA MET A 142 -2.99 -29.98 0.11
C MET A 142 -3.78 -30.67 -1.01
N ARG A 143 -5.00 -30.24 -1.29
CA ARG A 143 -5.79 -30.71 -2.44
C ARG A 143 -5.55 -29.94 -3.73
N GLY A 144 -4.61 -29.00 -3.76
CA GLY A 144 -4.31 -28.13 -4.90
C GLY A 144 -5.10 -26.81 -4.86
N GLY A 145 -5.63 -26.45 -3.69
CA GLY A 145 -6.31 -25.18 -3.46
C GLY A 145 -5.37 -23.97 -3.57
N LYS A 146 -5.95 -22.82 -3.79
CA LYS A 146 -5.22 -21.57 -4.01
C LYS A 146 -5.70 -20.51 -3.04
N VAL A 147 -4.76 -19.84 -2.36
CA VAL A 147 -5.06 -18.89 -1.28
C VAL A 147 -4.31 -17.59 -1.53
N VAL A 148 -5.00 -16.47 -1.35
CA VAL A 148 -4.41 -15.12 -1.29
C VAL A 148 -4.59 -14.60 0.12
N PHE A 149 -3.51 -14.39 0.84
CA PHE A 149 -3.50 -13.77 2.15
C PHE A 149 -3.14 -12.28 2.04
N LEU A 150 -3.91 -11.44 2.72
CA LEU A 150 -3.54 -10.07 3.02
C LEU A 150 -3.28 -10.00 4.52
N VAL A 151 -2.00 -9.91 4.91
CA VAL A 151 -1.54 -9.91 6.31
C VAL A 151 -0.87 -8.58 6.64
N ASP A 152 -0.84 -8.20 7.92
CA ASP A 152 -0.41 -6.86 8.28
C ASP A 152 0.30 -6.83 9.63
N PRO A 153 1.50 -6.25 9.72
CA PRO A 153 2.15 -5.99 10.99
C PRO A 153 1.43 -4.88 11.77
N TYR A 154 0.75 -3.95 11.07
CA TYR A 154 0.04 -2.82 11.67
C TYR A 154 -1.04 -2.27 10.74
N SER A 155 -2.24 -2.81 10.80
CA SER A 155 -3.38 -2.31 10.02
C SER A 155 -3.90 -0.97 10.56
N GLU A 156 -3.80 0.09 9.77
CA GLU A 156 -4.34 1.41 10.10
C GLU A 156 -5.87 1.42 10.03
N VAL A 157 -6.45 0.67 9.10
CA VAL A 157 -7.91 0.47 9.00
C VAL A 157 -8.44 -0.17 10.27
N ARG A 158 -7.80 -1.24 10.74
CA ARG A 158 -8.21 -1.90 12.00
C ARG A 158 -8.00 -0.97 13.20
N HIS A 159 -6.90 -0.20 13.23
CA HIS A 159 -6.68 0.80 14.27
C HIS A 159 -7.80 1.84 14.28
N ALA A 160 -8.19 2.37 13.13
CA ALA A 160 -9.26 3.35 13.02
C ALA A 160 -10.62 2.79 13.48
N LEU A 161 -10.93 1.53 13.14
CA LEU A 161 -12.18 0.88 13.53
C LEU A 161 -12.24 0.50 15.01
N GLN A 162 -11.12 0.05 15.59
CA GLN A 162 -11.07 -0.43 16.98
C GLN A 162 -10.75 0.66 17.99
N GLY A 163 -10.16 1.79 17.55
CA GLY A 163 -9.76 2.90 18.41
C GLY A 163 -8.50 2.64 19.26
N TYR A 164 -7.81 1.52 19.04
CA TYR A 164 -6.52 1.19 19.68
C TYR A 164 -5.56 0.53 18.71
N PRO A 165 -4.22 0.70 18.91
CA PRO A 165 -3.23 0.16 18.00
C PRO A 165 -3.25 -1.38 17.95
N PRO A 166 -3.34 -1.99 16.76
CA PRO A 166 -3.32 -3.43 16.61
C PRO A 166 -1.96 -4.04 17.02
N ARG A 167 -1.97 -5.31 17.39
CA ARG A 167 -0.73 -6.07 17.62
C ARG A 167 -0.32 -6.81 16.36
N PRO A 168 0.98 -7.00 16.12
CA PRO A 168 1.48 -7.83 15.03
C PRO A 168 0.96 -9.26 15.08
N ASP A 169 0.70 -9.85 13.92
CA ASP A 169 0.19 -11.21 13.76
C ASP A 169 1.33 -12.24 13.64
N ALA A 170 2.11 -12.41 14.69
CA ALA A 170 3.25 -13.35 14.70
C ALA A 170 2.84 -14.81 14.37
N GLU A 171 1.63 -15.24 14.77
CA GLU A 171 1.15 -16.61 14.53
C GLU A 171 0.94 -16.88 13.02
N MET A 172 0.55 -15.87 12.22
CA MET A 172 0.50 -16.03 10.76
C MET A 172 1.89 -16.27 10.16
N GLY A 173 2.93 -15.62 10.72
CA GLY A 173 4.32 -15.85 10.30
C GLY A 173 4.72 -17.31 10.46
N GLU A 174 4.43 -17.93 11.60
CA GLU A 174 4.74 -19.36 11.84
C GLU A 174 3.97 -20.28 10.88
N TYR A 175 2.72 -19.95 10.58
CA TYR A 175 1.90 -20.72 9.66
C TYR A 175 2.44 -20.64 8.22
N LEU A 176 2.74 -19.43 7.71
CA LEU A 176 3.26 -19.20 6.36
C LEU A 176 4.67 -19.77 6.17
N LYS A 177 5.50 -19.76 7.22
CA LYS A 177 6.86 -20.33 7.21
C LYS A 177 6.88 -21.81 6.86
N THR A 178 5.85 -22.57 7.23
CA THR A 178 5.71 -23.98 6.84
C THR A 178 5.57 -24.14 5.32
N TRP A 179 5.08 -23.11 4.64
CA TRP A 179 4.92 -23.06 3.20
C TRP A 179 6.04 -22.29 2.48
N GLY A 180 7.18 -22.07 3.18
CA GLY A 180 8.35 -21.44 2.60
C GLY A 180 8.26 -19.93 2.47
N ILE A 181 7.30 -19.29 3.12
CA ILE A 181 7.13 -17.83 3.10
C ILE A 181 7.45 -17.29 4.50
N ASP A 182 8.58 -16.60 4.65
CA ASP A 182 8.94 -15.94 5.89
C ASP A 182 8.34 -14.54 5.93
N TYR A 183 7.33 -14.35 6.78
CA TYR A 183 6.63 -13.09 6.98
C TYR A 183 7.12 -12.40 8.24
N HIS A 184 7.69 -11.21 8.07
CA HIS A 184 8.25 -10.41 9.16
C HIS A 184 7.16 -9.55 9.82
N ALA A 185 6.31 -10.18 10.63
CA ALA A 185 5.17 -9.53 11.28
C ALA A 185 5.56 -8.44 12.29
N GLU A 186 6.79 -8.48 12.83
CA GLU A 186 7.29 -7.52 13.82
C GLU A 186 7.91 -6.27 13.21
N ARG A 187 8.03 -6.19 11.90
CA ARG A 187 8.66 -5.09 11.19
C ARG A 187 7.75 -4.50 10.11
N VAL A 188 7.73 -3.18 10.03
CA VAL A 188 7.02 -2.44 8.99
C VAL A 188 8.03 -1.93 7.98
N ALA A 189 7.83 -2.29 6.73
CA ALA A 189 8.65 -1.85 5.61
C ALA A 189 8.29 -0.43 5.19
N GLY A 190 9.25 0.26 4.59
CA GLY A 190 9.04 1.60 4.05
C GLY A 190 9.95 1.91 2.87
N ASP A 191 9.62 2.98 2.17
CA ASP A 191 10.39 3.49 1.04
C ASP A 191 10.41 5.02 1.10
N VAL A 192 11.58 5.60 1.31
CA VAL A 192 11.71 7.05 1.50
C VAL A 192 11.52 7.79 0.17
N LEU A 193 12.05 7.24 -0.94
CA LEU A 193 11.97 7.88 -2.25
C LEU A 193 10.54 7.91 -2.80
N ARG A 194 9.76 6.90 -2.45
CA ARG A 194 8.38 6.71 -2.92
C ARG A 194 7.34 7.00 -1.84
N GLY A 195 7.80 7.52 -0.69
CA GLY A 195 6.97 7.86 0.45
C GLY A 195 6.02 9.01 0.18
N GLU A 196 4.88 9.01 0.84
CA GLU A 196 3.88 10.07 0.74
C GLU A 196 4.20 11.26 1.64
N ARG A 197 3.79 12.44 1.22
CA ARG A 197 3.95 13.67 2.00
C ARG A 197 2.81 13.81 2.98
N VAL A 198 3.11 13.78 4.26
CA VAL A 198 2.14 13.96 5.34
C VAL A 198 2.38 15.27 6.07
N LYS A 199 1.30 15.90 6.51
CA LYS A 199 1.36 17.11 7.34
C LYS A 199 1.64 16.71 8.80
N GLY A 200 2.75 17.18 9.36
CA GLY A 200 3.08 16.99 10.76
C GLY A 200 2.21 17.84 11.70
N GLY A 201 2.29 17.57 13.01
CA GLY A 201 1.60 18.37 14.02
C GLY A 201 2.04 19.85 14.09
N ASP A 202 3.21 20.17 13.54
CA ASP A 202 3.75 21.52 13.36
C ASP A 202 3.28 22.22 12.07
N GLY A 203 2.38 21.58 11.31
CA GLY A 203 1.83 22.09 10.07
C GLY A 203 2.70 21.88 8.84
N ARG A 204 3.91 21.35 8.98
CA ARG A 204 4.87 21.12 7.88
C ARG A 204 4.66 19.78 7.21
N TYR A 205 4.90 19.73 5.90
CA TYR A 205 4.85 18.49 5.13
C TYR A 205 6.19 17.78 5.15
N ARG A 206 6.16 16.47 5.45
CA ARG A 206 7.34 15.58 5.43
C ARG A 206 7.04 14.31 4.70
N VAL A 207 8.05 13.69 4.10
CA VAL A 207 7.92 12.34 3.53
C VAL A 207 7.75 11.35 4.66
N TYR A 208 6.67 10.57 4.61
CA TYR A 208 6.38 9.50 5.54
C TYR A 208 6.70 8.16 4.87
N PRO A 209 7.79 7.50 5.24
CA PRO A 209 8.30 6.36 4.49
C PRO A 209 7.40 5.13 4.55
N LEU A 210 6.48 5.04 5.53
CA LEU A 210 5.61 3.87 5.70
C LEU A 210 4.32 3.93 4.86
N TRP A 211 4.02 5.06 4.24
CA TRP A 211 2.97 5.25 3.24
C TRP A 211 3.65 5.54 1.91
N PHE A 212 3.64 4.60 1.01
CA PHE A 212 4.44 4.74 -0.19
C PHE A 212 3.84 4.00 -1.39
N TRP A 213 4.39 4.33 -2.56
CA TRP A 213 4.05 3.71 -3.82
C TRP A 213 5.08 2.64 -4.19
N ALA A 214 4.58 1.48 -4.65
CA ALA A 214 5.41 0.45 -5.24
C ALA A 214 4.94 0.14 -6.67
N LYS A 215 5.72 -0.64 -7.42
CA LYS A 215 5.29 -1.16 -8.70
C LYS A 215 4.99 -2.64 -8.57
N GLY A 216 3.84 -3.05 -9.11
CA GLY A 216 3.54 -4.46 -9.33
C GLY A 216 4.46 -5.08 -10.40
N GLU A 217 4.44 -6.40 -10.55
CA GLU A 217 5.19 -7.12 -11.58
C GLU A 217 4.85 -6.64 -13.01
N ASP A 218 3.63 -6.19 -13.24
CA ASP A 218 3.10 -5.63 -14.47
C ASP A 218 3.37 -4.12 -14.65
N GLY A 219 4.14 -3.51 -13.75
CA GLY A 219 4.49 -2.09 -13.76
C GLY A 219 3.42 -1.14 -13.20
N ARG A 220 2.25 -1.64 -12.82
CA ARG A 220 1.15 -0.80 -12.30
C ARG A 220 1.52 -0.21 -10.93
N PRO A 221 1.14 1.07 -10.66
CA PRO A 221 1.38 1.70 -9.38
C PRO A 221 0.45 1.13 -8.30
N LEU A 222 1.04 0.64 -7.23
CA LEU A 222 0.38 0.08 -6.06
C LEU A 222 0.69 0.95 -4.85
N ARG A 223 -0.31 1.19 -4.03
CA ARG A 223 -0.18 1.98 -2.81
C ARG A 223 -0.18 1.06 -1.58
N PHE A 224 0.75 1.30 -0.66
CA PHE A 224 0.92 0.54 0.56
C PHE A 224 0.92 1.45 1.78
N HIS A 225 0.28 1.01 2.85
CA HIS A 225 0.29 1.68 4.15
C HIS A 225 0.80 0.72 5.22
N THR A 226 1.90 1.08 5.86
CA THR A 226 2.51 0.29 6.96
C THR A 226 2.70 -1.22 6.67
N PRO A 227 3.09 -1.61 5.43
CA PRO A 227 3.21 -3.02 5.08
C PRO A 227 4.31 -3.74 5.85
N GLY A 228 4.18 -5.05 5.98
CA GLY A 228 5.27 -5.94 6.35
C GLY A 228 6.21 -6.22 5.19
N SER A 229 7.06 -7.23 5.38
CA SER A 229 7.91 -7.75 4.31
C SER A 229 7.93 -9.27 4.32
N LEU A 230 8.26 -9.82 3.16
CA LEU A 230 8.24 -11.25 2.88
C LEU A 230 9.62 -11.69 2.36
N LEU A 231 9.99 -12.92 2.68
CA LEU A 231 11.17 -13.56 2.13
C LEU A 231 10.82 -14.98 1.70
N ALA A 232 11.25 -15.36 0.49
CA ALA A 232 11.17 -16.75 0.04
C ALA A 232 12.25 -17.57 0.72
N ALA A 233 11.88 -18.73 1.28
CA ALA A 233 12.84 -19.63 1.91
C ALA A 233 13.62 -20.42 0.85
N GLU A 234 14.92 -20.58 1.05
CA GLU A 234 15.82 -21.24 0.08
C GLU A 234 15.65 -22.76 -0.03
N ASN A 235 15.09 -23.43 0.99
CA ASN A 235 15.06 -24.88 1.12
C ASN A 235 13.74 -25.56 0.70
N PHE A 236 13.00 -24.98 -0.25
CA PHE A 236 11.74 -25.49 -0.75
C PHE A 236 11.82 -25.80 -2.25
N ALA A 237 12.56 -26.86 -2.59
CA ALA A 237 12.83 -27.24 -4.00
C ALA A 237 11.55 -27.56 -4.82
N ASP A 238 10.46 -27.95 -4.14
CA ASP A 238 9.18 -28.28 -4.76
C ASP A 238 8.30 -27.05 -5.01
N LEU A 239 8.75 -25.84 -4.60
CA LEU A 239 8.03 -24.59 -4.74
C LEU A 239 8.79 -23.61 -5.64
N HIS A 240 8.03 -22.91 -6.47
CA HIS A 240 8.49 -21.78 -7.25
C HIS A 240 7.99 -20.49 -6.60
N PHE A 241 8.88 -19.51 -6.40
CA PHE A 241 8.56 -18.23 -5.81
C PHE A 241 8.65 -17.10 -6.83
N SER A 242 7.62 -16.28 -6.89
CA SER A 242 7.56 -15.07 -7.74
C SER A 242 7.30 -13.82 -6.91
N GLU A 243 8.17 -12.83 -7.01
CA GLU A 243 7.96 -11.52 -6.40
C GLU A 243 6.93 -10.73 -7.21
N LEU A 244 5.79 -10.40 -6.61
CA LEU A 244 4.71 -9.68 -7.27
C LEU A 244 4.78 -8.16 -7.07
N ALA A 245 5.34 -7.71 -5.94
CA ALA A 245 5.59 -6.31 -5.64
C ALA A 245 6.74 -6.17 -4.63
N ALA A 246 7.50 -5.08 -4.76
CA ALA A 246 8.61 -4.79 -3.85
C ALA A 246 8.87 -3.28 -3.71
N THR A 247 9.57 -2.90 -2.64
CA THR A 247 10.08 -1.53 -2.43
C THR A 247 11.15 -1.16 -3.46
N GLY A 248 11.46 0.12 -3.54
CA GLY A 248 12.61 0.64 -4.30
C GLY A 248 13.95 0.46 -3.59
N GLY A 249 14.98 1.17 -4.10
CA GLY A 249 16.34 1.09 -3.60
C GLY A 249 16.63 1.96 -2.35
N GLN A 250 15.71 2.84 -1.95
CA GLN A 250 15.86 3.66 -0.73
C GLN A 250 14.86 3.22 0.33
N SER A 251 14.85 1.94 0.56
CA SER A 251 13.95 1.27 1.50
C SER A 251 14.62 0.97 2.83
N GLY A 252 13.82 0.56 3.76
CA GLY A 252 14.22 0.16 5.10
C GLY A 252 13.02 -0.36 5.88
N ASP A 253 13.15 -0.39 7.18
CA ASP A 253 12.06 -0.83 8.04
C ASP A 253 12.14 -0.20 9.45
N ILE A 254 11.05 -0.36 10.20
CA ILE A 254 10.94 0.03 11.62
C ILE A 254 10.22 -1.09 12.38
N ALA A 255 10.53 -1.27 13.65
CA ALA A 255 9.79 -2.21 14.48
C ALA A 255 8.32 -1.78 14.63
N ALA A 256 7.37 -2.69 14.38
CA ALA A 256 5.93 -2.43 14.47
C ALA A 256 5.51 -1.89 15.85
N GLU A 257 6.16 -2.35 16.92
CA GLU A 257 5.91 -1.85 18.28
C GLU A 257 6.23 -0.35 18.43
N LYS A 258 7.23 0.17 17.70
CA LYS A 258 7.59 1.59 17.76
C LYS A 258 6.54 2.50 17.13
N ILE A 259 5.80 2.03 16.14
CA ILE A 259 4.78 2.86 15.46
C ILE A 259 3.46 2.95 16.21
N ARG A 260 3.18 2.00 17.12
CA ARG A 260 1.88 1.89 17.81
C ARG A 260 1.45 3.12 18.57
N TYR A 261 2.40 3.85 19.15
CA TYR A 261 2.12 5.02 20.00
C TYR A 261 2.93 6.26 19.59
N ALA A 262 3.73 6.15 18.54
CA ALA A 262 4.58 7.24 18.09
C ALA A 262 3.82 8.22 17.17
N SER A 263 4.17 9.49 17.24
CA SER A 263 3.75 10.45 16.22
C SER A 263 4.42 10.14 14.88
N LYS A 264 3.82 10.57 13.75
CA LYS A 264 4.43 10.40 12.43
C LYS A 264 5.84 11.01 12.35
N THR A 265 6.08 12.12 13.05
CA THR A 265 7.42 12.74 13.15
C THR A 265 8.40 11.82 13.87
N GLN A 266 8.00 11.18 14.96
CA GLN A 266 8.87 10.24 15.68
C GLN A 266 9.16 8.99 14.83
N VAL A 267 8.17 8.49 14.11
CA VAL A 267 8.35 7.36 13.17
C VAL A 267 9.39 7.68 12.10
N ILE A 268 9.34 8.89 11.52
CA ILE A 268 10.34 9.33 10.52
C ILE A 268 11.76 9.32 11.12
N LEU A 269 11.90 9.77 12.38
CA LEU A 269 13.20 9.81 13.07
C LEU A 269 13.72 8.40 13.44
N ASP A 270 12.82 7.48 13.76
CA ASP A 270 13.17 6.12 14.20
C ASP A 270 13.25 5.12 13.05
N TYR A 271 12.84 5.53 11.84
CA TYR A 271 12.89 4.70 10.64
C TYR A 271 14.34 4.37 10.27
N ASN A 272 14.62 3.08 10.05
CA ASN A 272 15.93 2.60 9.67
C ASN A 272 16.03 2.33 8.17
N GLN A 273 16.61 3.28 7.43
CA GLN A 273 16.90 3.12 6.00
C GLN A 273 18.22 2.33 5.85
N ASP A 274 18.13 1.13 5.28
CA ASP A 274 19.29 0.26 5.02
C ASP A 274 19.50 -0.03 3.53
N ASN A 275 18.66 0.53 2.67
CA ASN A 275 18.70 0.42 1.21
C ASN A 275 18.55 -1.02 0.68
N LYS A 276 17.95 -1.91 1.47
CA LYS A 276 17.69 -3.28 1.05
C LYS A 276 16.25 -3.39 0.55
N LYS A 277 16.09 -3.96 -0.65
CA LYS A 277 14.78 -4.26 -1.21
C LYS A 277 13.94 -5.12 -0.24
N ARG A 278 12.69 -4.77 -0.05
CA ARG A 278 11.70 -5.54 0.71
C ARG A 278 10.63 -6.05 -0.26
N VAL A 279 10.38 -7.34 -0.25
CA VAL A 279 9.26 -7.94 -1.00
C VAL A 279 7.99 -7.68 -0.22
N LEU A 280 6.98 -7.14 -0.88
CA LEU A 280 5.69 -6.72 -0.30
C LEU A 280 4.56 -7.68 -0.69
N ALA A 281 4.70 -8.32 -1.84
CA ALA A 281 3.78 -9.36 -2.30
C ALA A 281 4.59 -10.49 -2.95
N LEU A 282 4.30 -11.72 -2.54
CA LEU A 282 5.01 -12.94 -2.95
C LEU A 282 4.00 -14.03 -3.30
N LEU A 283 4.27 -14.76 -4.37
CA LEU A 283 3.52 -15.95 -4.78
C LEU A 283 4.41 -17.17 -4.69
N ALA A 284 3.95 -18.21 -4.02
CA ALA A 284 4.54 -19.55 -4.00
C ALA A 284 3.61 -20.51 -4.75
N GLU A 285 4.14 -21.28 -5.70
CA GLU A 285 3.41 -22.26 -6.51
C GLU A 285 4.12 -23.61 -6.51
N GLY A 286 3.38 -24.73 -6.45
CA GLY A 286 3.94 -26.07 -6.52
C GLY A 286 3.37 -27.05 -5.49
N LYS A 287 4.24 -27.95 -4.99
CA LYS A 287 3.87 -29.01 -4.05
C LYS A 287 4.18 -28.61 -2.60
N PHE A 288 3.16 -28.22 -1.89
CA PHE A 288 3.26 -27.81 -0.49
C PHE A 288 3.27 -29.03 0.45
N ARG A 289 3.81 -28.81 1.66
CA ARG A 289 3.74 -29.74 2.80
C ARG A 289 2.75 -29.21 3.81
N SER A 290 1.98 -30.11 4.42
CA SER A 290 1.03 -29.76 5.47
C SER A 290 1.75 -29.19 6.70
N HIS A 291 1.20 -28.12 7.25
CA HIS A 291 1.60 -27.57 8.56
C HIS A 291 1.40 -28.60 9.68
N TYR A 292 0.42 -29.50 9.53
CA TYR A 292 0.04 -30.47 10.54
C TYR A 292 0.76 -31.79 10.32
N ARG A 293 1.70 -32.14 11.23
CA ARG A 293 2.36 -33.44 11.22
C ARG A 293 1.46 -34.51 11.86
N GLY A 294 1.00 -35.47 11.06
CA GLY A 294 0.16 -36.56 11.55
C GLY A 294 -1.34 -36.24 11.67
N GLY A 295 -1.79 -35.11 11.15
CA GLY A 295 -3.18 -34.66 11.18
C GLY A 295 -3.56 -33.88 12.43
N ILE A 296 -4.83 -33.51 12.54
CA ILE A 296 -5.35 -32.82 13.72
C ILE A 296 -5.57 -33.83 14.87
N LEU A 297 -5.20 -33.42 16.10
CA LEU A 297 -5.35 -34.28 17.29
C LEU A 297 -6.82 -34.65 17.57
N ASP A 298 -7.75 -33.76 17.30
CA ASP A 298 -9.20 -34.00 17.48
C ASP A 298 -9.85 -34.35 16.12
N LYS A 299 -9.73 -35.61 15.75
CA LYS A 299 -10.28 -36.15 14.50
C LYS A 299 -11.82 -35.96 14.35
N ALA A 300 -12.53 -35.80 15.47
CA ALA A 300 -13.97 -35.60 15.44
C ALA A 300 -14.39 -34.23 14.88
N LYS A 301 -13.45 -33.26 14.83
CA LYS A 301 -13.68 -31.91 14.27
C LYS A 301 -13.25 -31.77 12.81
N SER A 302 -12.62 -32.79 12.23
CA SER A 302 -12.18 -32.74 10.83
C SER A 302 -13.14 -33.51 9.95
N ALA A 303 -13.77 -32.83 9.00
CA ALA A 303 -14.61 -33.44 7.98
C ALA A 303 -13.82 -34.10 6.83
N GLN A 304 -12.48 -34.05 6.85
CA GLN A 304 -11.63 -34.40 5.69
C GLN A 304 -10.49 -35.33 6.05
N PRO A 305 -10.12 -36.26 5.13
CA PRO A 305 -8.90 -37.06 5.26
C PRO A 305 -7.68 -36.19 5.29
N TYR A 306 -6.70 -36.54 6.14
CA TYR A 306 -5.43 -35.85 6.21
C TYR A 306 -4.54 -36.18 5.01
N LEU A 307 -3.99 -35.12 4.40
CA LEU A 307 -2.99 -35.17 3.35
C LEU A 307 -1.71 -34.51 3.83
N PRO A 308 -0.58 -35.25 3.92
CA PRO A 308 0.70 -34.69 4.38
C PRO A 308 1.37 -33.81 3.32
N PHE A 309 1.03 -33.97 2.04
CA PHE A 309 1.60 -33.26 0.90
C PHE A 309 0.50 -32.90 -0.10
N ALA A 310 0.74 -31.84 -0.86
CA ALA A 310 -0.15 -31.45 -1.93
C ALA A 310 -0.21 -32.50 -3.04
N VAL A 311 -1.41 -33.00 -3.34
CA VAL A 311 -1.64 -33.99 -4.38
C VAL A 311 -1.63 -33.40 -5.80
N ARG A 312 -1.86 -32.09 -5.90
CA ARG A 312 -1.77 -31.28 -7.13
C ARG A 312 -0.98 -30.03 -6.83
N ASP A 313 -0.54 -29.31 -7.85
CA ASP A 313 0.06 -28.01 -7.66
C ASP A 313 -0.96 -27.05 -7.06
N ALA A 314 -0.54 -26.40 -5.99
CA ALA A 314 -1.30 -25.42 -5.24
C ALA A 314 -0.60 -24.06 -5.36
N ALA A 315 -1.25 -23.01 -4.90
CA ALA A 315 -0.67 -21.68 -4.87
C ALA A 315 -1.04 -20.93 -3.59
N VAL A 316 -0.04 -20.26 -3.02
CA VAL A 316 -0.21 -19.36 -1.88
C VAL A 316 0.41 -18.02 -2.23
N ALA A 317 -0.42 -17.00 -2.38
CA ALA A 317 0.02 -15.63 -2.52
C ALA A 317 -0.13 -14.90 -1.19
N VAL A 318 0.82 -14.05 -0.86
CA VAL A 318 0.78 -13.20 0.33
C VAL A 318 1.06 -11.76 -0.07
N VAL A 319 0.17 -10.85 0.33
CA VAL A 319 0.39 -9.41 0.32
C VAL A 319 0.59 -8.99 1.77
N ALA A 320 1.72 -8.38 2.09
CA ALA A 320 2.09 -8.05 3.47
C ALA A 320 1.49 -6.72 3.95
N ASP A 321 0.26 -6.44 3.51
CA ASP A 321 -0.53 -5.25 3.86
C ASP A 321 -2.01 -5.62 3.72
N SER A 322 -2.75 -5.67 4.81
CA SER A 322 -4.19 -5.96 4.78
C SER A 322 -5.00 -4.75 4.34
N ASP A 323 -4.48 -3.55 4.60
CA ASP A 323 -5.09 -2.29 4.20
C ASP A 323 -5.00 -2.07 2.68
N PHE A 324 -4.12 -2.82 1.98
CA PHE A 324 -3.95 -2.81 0.53
C PHE A 324 -5.27 -2.91 -0.26
N ALA A 325 -6.23 -3.65 0.28
CA ALA A 325 -7.57 -3.83 -0.29
C ALA A 325 -8.56 -2.71 0.07
N ALA A 326 -8.24 -1.85 1.05
CA ALA A 326 -9.15 -0.84 1.56
C ALA A 326 -9.39 0.29 0.58
N ASP A 327 -10.64 0.76 0.50
CA ASP A 327 -11.08 1.81 -0.43
C ASP A 327 -10.20 3.06 -0.35
N GLU A 328 -9.75 3.45 0.85
CA GLU A 328 -8.91 4.63 1.06
C GLU A 328 -7.53 4.55 0.37
N LEU A 329 -7.04 3.35 0.04
CA LEU A 329 -5.74 3.19 -0.62
C LEU A 329 -5.82 3.24 -2.15
N TRP A 330 -7.00 3.15 -2.74
CA TRP A 330 -7.09 3.07 -4.19
C TRP A 330 -8.31 3.74 -4.82
N VAL A 331 -9.32 4.16 -4.05
CA VAL A 331 -10.55 4.78 -4.56
C VAL A 331 -10.51 6.29 -4.39
N ALA A 332 -10.55 7.04 -5.48
CA ALA A 332 -10.66 8.50 -5.48
C ALA A 332 -12.10 8.97 -5.21
N SER A 333 -13.05 8.31 -5.84
CA SER A 333 -14.48 8.57 -5.65
C SER A 333 -15.30 7.32 -5.92
N ARG A 334 -16.49 7.27 -5.33
CA ARG A 334 -17.45 6.18 -5.48
C ARG A 334 -18.85 6.75 -5.70
N ASP A 335 -19.58 6.18 -6.63
CA ASP A 335 -21.00 6.46 -6.83
C ASP A 335 -21.81 5.31 -6.22
N PRO A 336 -22.57 5.54 -5.13
CA PRO A 336 -23.37 4.49 -4.49
C PRO A 336 -24.45 3.89 -5.39
N GLU A 337 -24.97 4.66 -6.36
CA GLU A 337 -25.98 4.20 -7.31
C GLU A 337 -25.37 3.33 -8.43
N ASN A 338 -24.05 3.41 -8.60
CA ASN A 338 -23.30 2.60 -9.57
C ASN A 338 -22.08 1.95 -8.90
N PRO A 339 -22.27 0.94 -8.08
CA PRO A 339 -21.26 0.42 -7.16
C PRO A 339 -20.02 -0.20 -7.84
N VAL A 340 -20.09 -0.53 -9.12
CA VAL A 340 -18.99 -1.09 -9.91
C VAL A 340 -18.40 -0.05 -10.85
N TYR A 341 -19.22 0.43 -11.78
CA TYR A 341 -18.77 1.40 -12.80
C TYR A 341 -18.81 2.86 -12.33
N GLY A 342 -19.19 3.11 -11.09
CA GLY A 342 -19.06 4.39 -10.40
C GLY A 342 -17.80 4.55 -9.57
N ILE A 343 -16.97 3.47 -9.46
CA ILE A 343 -15.68 3.53 -8.77
C ILE A 343 -14.64 4.20 -9.68
N VAL A 344 -14.01 5.25 -9.21
CA VAL A 344 -12.87 5.91 -9.86
C VAL A 344 -11.61 5.58 -9.06
N PRO A 345 -10.78 4.64 -9.50
CA PRO A 345 -9.54 4.31 -8.81
C PRO A 345 -8.45 5.33 -9.12
N TYR A 346 -7.58 5.61 -8.13
CA TYR A 346 -6.35 6.37 -8.33
C TYR A 346 -5.08 5.51 -8.16
N ALA A 347 -5.22 4.26 -7.68
CA ALA A 347 -4.15 3.28 -7.59
C ALA A 347 -4.59 1.91 -8.12
N GLY A 348 -3.63 1.06 -8.45
CA GLY A 348 -3.84 -0.22 -9.11
C GLY A 348 -4.19 -1.39 -8.18
N ASN A 349 -4.41 -1.17 -6.88
CA ASN A 349 -4.53 -2.21 -5.86
C ASN A 349 -5.64 -3.24 -6.17
N ALA A 350 -6.86 -2.77 -6.43
CA ALA A 350 -7.97 -3.69 -6.75
C ALA A 350 -7.73 -4.44 -8.05
N ALA A 351 -7.22 -3.76 -9.09
CA ALA A 351 -6.92 -4.40 -10.36
C ALA A 351 -5.80 -5.44 -10.23
N PHE A 352 -4.82 -5.23 -9.33
CA PHE A 352 -3.81 -6.22 -8.98
C PHE A 352 -4.44 -7.46 -8.34
N LEU A 353 -5.31 -7.29 -7.32
CA LEU A 353 -5.99 -8.40 -6.65
C LEU A 353 -6.91 -9.19 -7.60
N LEU A 354 -7.68 -8.50 -8.43
CA LEU A 354 -8.52 -9.14 -9.45
C LEU A 354 -7.68 -9.93 -10.45
N GLY A 355 -6.58 -9.35 -10.95
CA GLY A 355 -5.64 -10.04 -11.85
C GLY A 355 -4.99 -11.25 -11.22
N LEU A 356 -4.64 -11.18 -9.94
CA LEU A 356 -4.09 -12.30 -9.18
C LEU A 356 -5.13 -13.43 -9.00
N ILE A 357 -6.37 -13.07 -8.68
CA ILE A 357 -7.47 -14.05 -8.59
C ILE A 357 -7.75 -14.69 -9.95
N ASP A 358 -7.80 -13.92 -11.03
CA ASP A 358 -7.98 -14.44 -12.39
C ASP A 358 -6.84 -15.42 -12.74
N ARG A 359 -5.57 -15.04 -12.53
CA ARG A 359 -4.40 -15.91 -12.74
C ARG A 359 -4.52 -17.21 -11.96
N LEU A 360 -4.82 -17.15 -10.68
CA LEU A 360 -4.90 -18.31 -9.82
C LEU A 360 -6.12 -19.20 -10.13
N SER A 361 -7.24 -18.64 -10.57
CA SER A 361 -8.42 -19.40 -10.98
C SER A 361 -8.31 -19.98 -12.39
N GLY A 362 -7.27 -19.62 -13.15
CA GLY A 362 -7.09 -20.07 -14.53
C GLY A 362 -7.94 -19.29 -15.55
N ARG A 363 -8.49 -18.15 -15.14
CA ARG A 363 -9.15 -17.21 -16.07
C ARG A 363 -8.10 -16.43 -16.88
N ALA A 364 -8.51 -15.93 -18.04
CA ALA A 364 -7.70 -15.00 -18.78
C ALA A 364 -7.54 -13.71 -17.96
N VAL A 365 -6.29 -13.34 -17.69
CA VAL A 365 -6.00 -12.07 -16.99
C VAL A 365 -6.36 -10.90 -17.90
N VAL A 366 -7.24 -10.03 -17.42
CA VAL A 366 -7.57 -8.80 -18.12
C VAL A 366 -6.37 -7.86 -18.07
N PRO A 367 -5.81 -7.42 -19.21
CA PRO A 367 -4.67 -6.51 -19.22
C PRO A 367 -4.94 -5.26 -18.37
N PRO A 368 -3.94 -4.72 -17.70
CA PRO A 368 -4.12 -3.47 -16.97
C PRO A 368 -4.51 -2.36 -17.94
N SER A 369 -5.62 -1.68 -17.65
CA SER A 369 -5.89 -0.37 -18.24
C SER A 369 -4.82 0.62 -17.80
N VAL A 370 -4.62 1.68 -18.59
CA VAL A 370 -3.67 2.74 -18.22
C VAL A 370 -3.97 3.20 -16.80
N SER A 371 -3.10 2.81 -15.87
CA SER A 371 -3.21 3.25 -14.48
C SER A 371 -2.75 4.71 -14.38
N PRO A 372 -3.32 5.50 -13.48
CA PRO A 372 -2.76 6.82 -13.17
C PRO A 372 -1.27 6.66 -12.89
N GLU A 373 -0.44 7.55 -13.42
CA GLU A 373 0.98 7.56 -13.09
C GLU A 373 1.11 7.74 -11.58
N ALA A 374 1.95 6.89 -10.97
CA ALA A 374 2.34 7.12 -9.58
C ALA A 374 2.89 8.55 -9.47
N PRO A 375 2.58 9.29 -8.40
CA PRO A 375 3.16 10.60 -8.19
C PRO A 375 4.68 10.53 -8.42
N GLY A 376 5.19 11.40 -9.27
CA GLY A 376 6.58 11.33 -9.77
C GLY A 376 7.60 11.19 -8.65
N ALA A 377 8.74 10.59 -9.00
CA ALA A 377 9.88 10.45 -8.09
C ALA A 377 10.20 11.76 -7.37
N ALA A 378 10.66 11.64 -6.13
CA ALA A 378 11.07 12.74 -5.27
C ALA A 378 11.79 13.84 -6.05
N ASN A 379 11.29 15.05 -5.95
CA ASN A 379 11.90 16.21 -6.59
C ASN A 379 13.22 16.57 -5.87
N ILE A 380 14.00 17.52 -6.42
CA ILE A 380 15.29 17.93 -5.85
C ILE A 380 15.16 18.35 -4.36
N ALA A 381 14.02 18.94 -3.98
CA ALA A 381 13.74 19.34 -2.61
C ALA A 381 13.60 18.14 -1.67
N GLU A 382 12.95 17.07 -2.13
CA GLU A 382 12.86 15.78 -1.42
C GLU A 382 14.23 15.12 -1.28
N THR A 383 15.05 15.15 -2.32
CA THR A 383 16.42 14.63 -2.26
C THR A 383 17.28 15.38 -1.23
N LEU A 384 17.11 16.71 -1.12
CA LEU A 384 17.79 17.52 -0.11
C LEU A 384 17.30 17.23 1.30
N TYR A 385 15.99 17.02 1.47
CA TYR A 385 15.39 16.60 2.74
C TYR A 385 15.93 15.23 3.18
N LEU A 386 15.99 14.25 2.28
CA LEU A 386 16.53 12.93 2.54
C LEU A 386 17.99 12.95 3.01
N LYS A 387 18.86 13.74 2.33
CA LYS A 387 20.25 13.94 2.75
C LYS A 387 20.37 14.60 4.13
N SER A 388 19.43 15.46 4.48
CA SER A 388 19.40 16.10 5.80
C SER A 388 18.96 15.09 6.89
N ALA A 389 17.98 14.25 6.58
CA ALA A 389 17.52 13.17 7.46
C ALA A 389 18.60 12.11 7.69
N GLU A 390 19.38 11.77 6.64
CA GLU A 390 20.51 10.84 6.73
C GLU A 390 21.62 11.36 7.66
N LYS A 391 22.00 12.65 7.54
CA LYS A 391 22.93 13.28 8.46
C LYS A 391 22.44 13.30 9.90
N LEU A 392 21.16 13.61 10.12
CA LEU A 392 20.55 13.57 11.45
C LEU A 392 20.63 12.18 12.06
N ARG A 393 20.42 11.16 11.24
CA ARG A 393 20.51 9.76 11.67
C ARG A 393 21.91 9.38 12.09
N GLU A 394 22.93 9.71 11.29
CA GLU A 394 24.34 9.47 11.67
C GLU A 394 24.72 10.14 12.99
N GLU A 395 24.29 11.39 13.18
CA GLU A 395 24.53 12.13 14.43
C GLU A 395 23.74 11.50 15.61
N LYS A 396 22.51 11.06 15.36
CA LYS A 396 21.68 10.35 16.37
C LYS A 396 22.30 9.02 16.79
N GLU A 397 22.79 8.22 15.83
CA GLU A 397 23.46 6.94 16.13
C GLU A 397 24.73 7.13 17.01
N LYS A 398 25.52 8.14 16.70
CA LYS A 398 26.68 8.52 17.53
C LYS A 398 26.27 8.92 18.95
N PHE A 399 25.15 9.62 19.03
CA PHE A 399 24.61 10.11 20.30
C PHE A 399 23.98 8.99 21.13
N ASP A 400 23.20 8.10 20.51
CA ASP A 400 22.60 6.92 21.17
C ASP A 400 23.69 5.99 21.72
N ALA A 401 24.78 5.79 20.96
CA ALA A 401 25.95 5.06 21.44
C ALA A 401 26.60 5.74 22.67
N LYS A 402 26.72 7.07 22.65
CA LYS A 402 27.25 7.86 23.77
C LYS A 402 26.33 7.79 25.01
N GLU A 403 25.01 7.90 24.82
CA GLU A 403 24.01 7.79 25.88
C GLU A 403 24.02 6.38 26.49
N ALA A 404 24.08 5.33 25.67
CA ALA A 404 24.17 3.96 26.13
C ALA A 404 25.44 3.74 27.00
N ALA A 405 26.58 4.27 26.55
CA ALA A 405 27.84 4.20 27.33
C ALA A 405 27.74 4.98 28.65
N SER A 406 27.20 6.19 28.63
CA SER A 406 27.04 7.01 29.84
C SER A 406 26.01 6.41 30.81
N SER A 407 24.93 5.85 30.31
CA SER A 407 23.91 5.13 31.09
C SER A 407 24.48 3.85 31.73
N ALA A 408 25.30 3.10 30.99
CA ALA A 408 26.00 1.93 31.54
C ALA A 408 27.00 2.31 32.64
N ARG A 409 27.75 3.41 32.45
CA ARG A 409 28.65 3.98 33.46
C ARG A 409 27.88 4.40 34.72
N LEU A 410 26.77 5.10 34.59
CA LEU A 410 25.85 5.49 35.67
C LEU A 410 25.31 4.28 36.45
N ARG A 411 24.91 3.22 35.76
CA ARG A 411 24.44 1.98 36.39
C ARG A 411 25.56 1.32 37.20
N ARG A 412 26.79 1.28 36.67
CA ARG A 412 27.99 0.72 37.39
C ARG A 412 28.29 1.56 38.62
N LEU A 413 28.31 2.90 38.52
CA LEU A 413 28.57 3.79 39.64
C LEU A 413 27.47 3.66 40.72
N LYS A 414 26.19 3.58 40.34
CA LYS A 414 25.09 3.37 41.30
C LYS A 414 25.15 1.99 41.96
N LYS A 415 25.57 0.95 41.26
CA LYS A 415 25.69 -0.39 41.79
C LYS A 415 26.86 -0.51 42.78
N SER A 416 27.92 0.31 42.65
CA SER A 416 29.05 0.33 43.56
C SER A 416 28.82 1.16 44.83
N LEU A 417 27.62 1.76 45.00
CA LEU A 417 27.25 2.62 46.13
C LEU A 417 26.62 1.85 47.32
N THR A 418 26.64 0.51 47.32
CA THR A 418 25.81 -0.24 48.25
C THR A 418 26.29 -0.21 49.72
N ASP A 419 27.46 0.37 50.08
CA ASP A 419 27.90 0.33 51.53
C ASP A 419 28.91 1.40 52.00
N SER A 420 29.02 2.58 51.39
CA SER A 420 29.83 3.64 51.99
C SER A 420 29.36 5.06 51.67
N GLU A 421 29.33 5.92 52.73
CA GLU A 421 29.08 7.39 52.65
C GLU A 421 30.23 8.15 51.94
N ASP A 422 30.59 7.74 50.71
CA ASP A 422 31.69 8.39 50.00
C ASP A 422 31.14 9.61 49.19
N VAL A 423 31.36 10.78 49.76
CA VAL A 423 30.98 12.09 49.20
C VAL A 423 31.60 12.30 47.80
N SER A 424 32.77 11.68 47.54
CA SER A 424 33.45 11.82 46.24
C SER A 424 32.68 11.12 45.13
N ARG A 425 32.15 9.93 45.39
CA ARG A 425 31.34 9.14 44.47
C ARG A 425 29.97 9.76 44.19
N ARG A 426 29.34 10.35 45.22
CA ARG A 426 28.08 11.10 45.01
C ARG A 426 28.30 12.27 44.03
N ARG A 427 29.40 13.00 44.14
CA ARG A 427 29.75 14.08 43.19
C ARG A 427 30.04 13.55 41.78
N GLU A 428 30.62 12.36 41.66
CA GLU A 428 30.87 11.74 40.35
C GLU A 428 29.56 11.30 39.68
N ILE A 429 28.59 10.76 40.40
CA ILE A 429 27.25 10.43 39.89
C ILE A 429 26.52 11.69 39.48
N GLU A 430 26.52 12.72 40.29
CA GLU A 430 25.88 14.00 39.97
C GLU A 430 26.46 14.66 38.70
N ARG A 431 27.79 14.56 38.53
CA ARG A 431 28.45 15.01 37.27
C ARG A 431 27.99 14.18 36.08
N ALA A 432 27.94 12.86 36.20
CA ALA A 432 27.51 11.97 35.11
C ALA A 432 26.01 12.15 34.79
N GLU A 433 25.16 12.44 35.78
CA GLU A 433 23.73 12.75 35.55
C GLU A 433 23.56 14.11 34.84
N ASN A 434 24.35 15.11 35.23
CA ASN A 434 24.31 16.42 34.61
C ASN A 434 24.86 16.39 33.18
N GLU A 435 25.89 15.57 32.91
CA GLU A 435 26.42 15.34 31.55
C GLU A 435 25.35 14.67 30.66
N ASN A 436 24.72 13.60 31.13
CA ASN A 436 23.64 12.92 30.40
C ASN A 436 22.46 13.85 30.10
N ARG A 437 22.07 14.70 31.08
CA ARG A 437 21.01 15.70 30.89
C ARG A 437 21.37 16.78 29.87
N ARG A 438 22.65 17.19 29.82
CA ARG A 438 23.17 18.14 28.81
C ARG A 438 23.17 17.51 27.42
N ASP A 439 23.64 16.29 27.32
CA ASP A 439 23.68 15.55 26.07
C ASP A 439 22.28 15.34 25.48
N ARG A 440 21.26 14.98 26.28
CA ARG A 440 19.87 14.90 25.85
C ARG A 440 19.30 16.22 25.33
N LYS A 441 19.62 17.34 26.02
CA LYS A 441 19.20 18.65 25.55
C LYS A 441 19.90 19.05 24.24
N ALA A 442 21.17 18.68 24.08
CA ALA A 442 21.91 18.93 22.85
C ALA A 442 21.31 18.17 21.66
N LEU A 443 20.92 16.90 21.85
CA LEU A 443 20.22 16.13 20.83
C LEU A 443 18.91 16.78 20.41
N GLN A 444 18.05 17.14 21.37
CA GLN A 444 16.78 17.80 21.08
C GLN A 444 16.97 19.13 20.32
N ASN A 445 18.03 19.87 20.62
CA ASN A 445 18.34 21.09 19.92
C ASN A 445 18.86 20.80 18.50
N LEU A 446 19.69 19.78 18.31
CA LEU A 446 20.16 19.33 17.01
C LEU A 446 18.99 18.87 16.13
N GLU A 447 18.07 18.08 16.66
CA GLU A 447 16.83 17.66 15.98
C GLU A 447 16.02 18.87 15.50
N ARG A 448 15.87 19.89 16.36
CA ARG A 448 15.18 21.14 15.99
C ARG A 448 15.93 21.94 14.91
N GLN A 449 17.26 22.05 15.02
CA GLN A 449 18.07 22.80 14.06
C GLN A 449 18.07 22.15 12.68
N ILE A 450 18.14 20.83 12.59
CA ILE A 450 18.14 20.11 11.32
C ILE A 450 16.75 20.16 10.67
N ALA A 451 15.68 20.04 11.46
CA ALA A 451 14.33 20.23 10.96
C ALA A 451 14.14 21.65 10.39
N ALA A 452 14.61 22.69 11.10
CA ALA A 452 14.55 24.08 10.64
C ALA A 452 15.42 24.31 9.38
N ALA A 453 16.64 23.79 9.35
CA ALA A 453 17.54 23.96 8.19
C ALA A 453 17.04 23.23 6.93
N ALA A 454 16.30 22.13 7.06
CA ALA A 454 15.66 21.45 5.94
C ALA A 454 14.55 22.31 5.33
N ASP A 455 13.78 23.00 6.18
CA ASP A 455 12.67 23.86 5.76
C ASP A 455 13.18 25.16 5.11
N ASP A 456 14.19 25.84 5.69
CA ASP A 456 14.78 27.05 5.14
C ASP A 456 15.37 26.83 3.74
N ARG A 457 15.99 25.65 3.51
CA ARG A 457 16.51 25.27 2.18
C ARG A 457 15.40 24.95 1.18
N LEU A 458 14.30 24.36 1.64
CA LEU A 458 13.13 24.11 0.80
C LEU A 458 12.46 25.42 0.39
N GLU A 459 12.26 26.35 1.33
CA GLU A 459 11.73 27.69 1.04
C GLU A 459 12.63 28.45 0.08
N LEU A 460 13.95 28.42 0.29
CA LEU A 460 14.93 29.03 -0.60
C LEU A 460 14.88 28.41 -2.01
N PHE A 461 14.74 27.10 -2.13
CA PHE A 461 14.64 26.41 -3.42
C PHE A 461 13.34 26.76 -4.14
N VAL A 462 12.20 26.76 -3.45
CA VAL A 462 10.91 27.20 -3.99
C VAL A 462 11.00 28.66 -4.45
N TRP A 463 11.59 29.54 -3.64
CA TRP A 463 11.78 30.94 -3.97
C TRP A 463 12.69 31.13 -5.19
N LEU A 464 13.79 30.38 -5.30
CA LEU A 464 14.67 30.36 -6.46
C LEU A 464 13.93 29.88 -7.73
N CYS A 465 13.19 28.78 -7.66
CA CYS A 465 12.51 28.21 -8.82
C CYS A 465 11.31 29.04 -9.31
N PHE A 466 10.53 29.61 -8.39
CA PHE A 466 9.27 30.27 -8.75
C PHE A 466 9.36 31.80 -8.78
N VAL A 467 10.36 32.41 -8.18
CA VAL A 467 10.52 33.86 -8.15
C VAL A 467 11.78 34.31 -8.89
N VAL A 468 12.97 33.79 -8.53
CA VAL A 468 14.23 34.25 -9.08
C VAL A 468 14.46 33.78 -10.51
N PHE A 469 14.23 32.49 -10.81
CA PHE A 469 14.45 31.95 -12.16
C PHE A 469 13.51 32.55 -13.21
N PRO A 470 12.18 32.62 -13.00
CA PRO A 470 11.29 33.26 -13.95
C PRO A 470 11.56 34.75 -14.11
N SER A 471 11.92 35.48 -13.01
CA SER A 471 12.26 36.89 -13.07
C SER A 471 13.57 37.14 -13.84
N GLY A 472 14.56 36.25 -13.64
CA GLY A 472 15.82 36.25 -14.39
C GLY A 472 15.64 35.98 -15.88
N MET A 473 14.81 34.99 -16.24
CA MET A 473 14.46 34.73 -17.64
C MET A 473 13.69 35.87 -18.29
N LEU A 474 12.76 36.49 -17.56
CA LEU A 474 12.04 37.68 -18.04
C LEU A 474 12.98 38.85 -18.26
N GLY A 475 13.94 39.09 -17.34
CA GLY A 475 14.98 40.08 -17.46
C GLY A 475 15.88 39.84 -18.67
N LEU A 476 16.29 38.61 -18.89
CA LEU A 476 17.10 38.21 -20.06
C LEU A 476 16.33 38.41 -21.38
N PHE A 477 15.04 38.07 -21.39
CA PHE A 477 14.16 38.30 -22.55
C PHE A 477 14.02 39.78 -22.87
N PHE A 478 13.82 40.66 -21.88
CA PHE A 478 13.76 42.11 -22.11
C PHE A 478 15.11 42.68 -22.53
N ALA A 479 16.23 42.22 -21.96
CA ALA A 479 17.57 42.62 -22.36
C ALA A 479 17.85 42.23 -23.81
N THR A 480 17.57 40.98 -24.20
CA THR A 480 17.75 40.53 -25.60
C THR A 480 16.86 41.30 -26.56
N ALA A 481 15.58 41.51 -26.23
CA ALA A 481 14.65 42.29 -27.02
C ALA A 481 15.14 43.77 -27.17
N PHE A 482 15.69 44.37 -26.12
CA PHE A 482 16.28 45.69 -26.14
C PHE A 482 17.52 45.78 -27.07
N PHE A 483 18.45 44.81 -26.96
CA PHE A 483 19.63 44.75 -27.83
C PHE A 483 19.28 44.52 -29.29
N VAL A 484 18.31 43.64 -29.57
CA VAL A 484 17.81 43.40 -30.95
C VAL A 484 17.16 44.70 -31.53
N ARG A 485 16.30 45.38 -30.77
CA ARG A 485 15.71 46.68 -31.19
C ARG A 485 16.76 47.73 -31.41
N ARG A 486 17.80 47.83 -30.57
CA ARG A 486 18.91 48.79 -30.73
C ARG A 486 19.73 48.46 -31.96
N ARG A 487 19.97 47.16 -32.26
CA ARG A 487 20.66 46.73 -33.47
C ARG A 487 19.90 47.05 -34.74
N VAL A 488 18.61 46.78 -34.77
CA VAL A 488 17.71 47.08 -35.90
C VAL A 488 17.63 48.59 -36.11
N ARG A 489 17.50 49.41 -35.05
CA ARG A 489 17.53 50.87 -35.19
C ARG A 489 18.85 51.40 -35.77
N ARG A 490 19.98 50.82 -35.38
CA ARG A 490 21.30 51.18 -35.95
C ARG A 490 21.40 50.84 -37.42
N GLN A 491 20.89 49.69 -37.83
CA GLN A 491 20.85 49.29 -39.23
C GLN A 491 19.92 50.17 -40.07
N MET A 492 18.79 50.55 -39.53
CA MET A 492 17.85 51.49 -40.21
C MET A 492 18.47 52.87 -40.40
N MET A 493 19.18 53.39 -39.39
CA MET A 493 19.89 54.68 -39.48
C MET A 493 21.10 54.67 -40.44
N THR A 494 21.72 53.51 -40.72
CA THR A 494 22.78 53.40 -41.74
C THR A 494 22.17 53.34 -43.14
N LEU A 495 21.02 52.70 -43.33
CA LEU A 495 20.29 52.67 -44.60
C LEU A 495 19.64 53.99 -44.98
N GLU A 496 19.27 54.86 -44.01
CA GLU A 496 18.80 56.23 -44.26
C GLU A 496 19.95 57.22 -44.61
N LYS A 497 21.19 56.91 -44.28
CA LYS A 497 22.39 57.75 -44.65
C LYS A 497 22.97 57.41 -46.02
N GLU A 498 22.57 56.26 -46.61
CA GLU A 498 23.01 55.83 -47.93
C GLU A 498 21.94 56.16 -49.04
N LYS A 499 20.81 56.76 -48.67
CA LYS A 499 19.82 57.42 -49.55
C LYS A 499 20.04 58.92 -49.54
#